data_406e24715abbf574c30ef1587e2ba2da
#
_entry.id   406e24715abbf574c30ef1587e2ba2da
#
_cell.length_a   1.000
_cell.length_b   1.000
_cell.length_c   1.000
_cell.angle_alpha   90.00
_cell.angle_beta   90.00
_cell.angle_gamma   90.00
#
_symmetry.space_group_name_H-M   'P 1'
#
loop_
_entity.id
_entity.type
_entity.pdbx_description
1 polymer ?
#
loop_
_entity_poly.entity_id
_entity_poly.type
_entity_poly.pdbx_seq_one_letter_code
_entity_poly.pdbx_strand_id
1 'polypeptide(L)'
;AVAVVVLLAVGVFGYGIAANRAKENHEAALAKFTPSAQNQDPSLQIAGIVTQKYAGGKHVTPDKQVAYTHSPPFGGAHDGYWAACNGVVYPTAVRSENLVHSLEHGAVWIAYNPDQVSGDALSTLSKKVDGERYMVMSPYPGLDSPVSLQSWGHQLKVPDVNDPRIDEFISSRRLRLVRFLRTTAVHADHLFDAGRRRPRQS
;
A
#
# COMPACT_ATOMS: atom_id res chain seq x y z
N ALA A 1 -4.50 46.55 -19.39
CA ALA A 1 -5.31 45.32 -19.26
C ALA A 1 -4.67 44.12 -20.01
N VAL A 2 -4.29 44.26 -21.29
CA VAL A 2 -3.70 43.15 -22.09
C VAL A 2 -2.40 42.60 -21.50
N ALA A 3 -1.48 43.47 -21.07
CA ALA A 3 -0.19 43.05 -20.50
C ALA A 3 -0.35 42.19 -19.22
N VAL A 4 -1.32 42.47 -18.37
CA VAL A 4 -1.61 41.69 -17.16
C VAL A 4 -2.13 40.30 -17.50
N VAL A 5 -3.02 40.20 -18.51
CA VAL A 5 -3.55 38.91 -18.97
C VAL A 5 -2.45 38.03 -19.56
N VAL A 6 -1.54 38.60 -20.33
CA VAL A 6 -0.38 37.87 -20.90
C VAL A 6 0.56 37.37 -19.81
N LEU A 7 0.86 38.20 -18.81
CA LEU A 7 1.70 37.79 -17.67
C LEU A 7 1.07 36.67 -16.85
N LEU A 8 -0.25 36.74 -16.60
CA LEU A 8 -0.98 35.68 -15.91
C LEU A 8 -0.98 34.36 -16.72
N ALA A 9 -1.20 34.44 -18.03
CA ALA A 9 -1.18 33.28 -18.92
C ALA A 9 0.22 32.60 -18.94
N VAL A 10 1.29 33.40 -19.05
CA VAL A 10 2.67 32.89 -18.97
C VAL A 10 2.98 32.26 -17.62
N GLY A 11 2.50 32.88 -16.52
CA GLY A 11 2.66 32.35 -15.18
C GLY A 11 1.96 31.01 -14.98
N VAL A 12 0.70 30.89 -15.41
CA VAL A 12 -0.09 29.63 -15.33
C VAL A 12 0.54 28.54 -16.21
N PHE A 13 0.95 28.88 -17.43
CA PHE A 13 1.59 27.92 -18.34
C PHE A 13 2.95 27.46 -17.80
N GLY A 14 3.78 28.38 -17.31
CA GLY A 14 5.07 28.09 -16.69
C GLY A 14 4.92 27.21 -15.44
N TYR A 15 3.93 27.49 -14.59
CA TYR A 15 3.60 26.65 -13.42
C TYR A 15 3.17 25.24 -13.84
N GLY A 16 2.32 25.13 -14.88
CA GLY A 16 1.88 23.82 -15.38
C GLY A 16 3.05 22.95 -15.89
N ILE A 17 3.97 23.54 -16.63
CA ILE A 17 5.19 22.83 -17.10
C ILE A 17 6.07 22.41 -15.92
N ALA A 18 6.28 23.27 -14.95
CA ALA A 18 7.10 22.96 -13.77
C ALA A 18 6.47 21.83 -12.94
N ALA A 19 5.16 21.86 -12.73
CA ALA A 19 4.42 20.82 -12.00
C ALA A 19 4.49 19.47 -12.73
N ASN A 20 4.33 19.44 -14.06
CA ASN A 20 4.46 18.21 -14.84
C ASN A 20 5.86 17.63 -14.77
N ARG A 21 6.90 18.46 -14.90
CA ARG A 21 8.29 18.01 -14.76
C ARG A 21 8.59 17.46 -13.36
N ALA A 22 8.07 18.10 -12.31
CA ALA A 22 8.21 17.62 -10.94
C ALA A 22 7.56 16.23 -10.77
N LYS A 23 6.37 16.02 -11.33
CA LYS A 23 5.68 14.73 -11.33
C LYS A 23 6.47 13.66 -12.09
N GLU A 24 6.94 13.94 -13.31
CA GLU A 24 7.74 13.02 -14.10
C GLU A 24 9.04 12.63 -13.39
N ASN A 25 9.73 13.60 -12.78
CA ASN A 25 10.94 13.34 -11.99
C ASN A 25 10.65 12.47 -10.76
N HIS A 26 9.53 12.68 -10.08
CA HIS A 26 9.11 11.88 -8.96
C HIS A 26 8.79 10.43 -9.40
N GLU A 27 8.02 10.25 -10.47
CA GLU A 27 7.72 8.94 -11.04
C GLU A 27 8.99 8.20 -11.50
N ALA A 28 9.93 8.91 -12.13
CA ALA A 28 11.22 8.35 -12.52
C ALA A 28 12.07 7.91 -11.31
N ALA A 29 12.06 8.69 -10.23
CA ALA A 29 12.73 8.33 -8.98
C ALA A 29 12.14 7.08 -8.33
N LEU A 30 10.83 6.87 -8.44
CA LEU A 30 10.13 5.69 -7.92
C LEU A 30 10.28 4.45 -8.81
N ALA A 31 10.70 4.58 -10.06
CA ALA A 31 10.81 3.46 -11.00
C ALA A 31 11.69 2.32 -10.48
N LYS A 32 12.78 2.63 -9.77
CA LYS A 32 13.68 1.62 -9.17
C LYS A 32 13.01 0.79 -8.06
N PHE A 33 11.95 1.34 -7.43
CA PHE A 33 11.14 0.65 -6.42
C PHE A 33 9.93 -0.06 -7.02
N THR A 34 9.76 -0.05 -8.34
CA THR A 34 8.71 -0.78 -9.02
C THR A 34 9.15 -2.23 -9.24
N PRO A 35 8.37 -3.24 -8.76
CA PRO A 35 8.72 -4.64 -8.97
C PRO A 35 8.83 -5.02 -10.44
N SER A 36 9.90 -5.71 -10.78
CA SER A 36 10.18 -6.17 -12.16
C SER A 36 10.57 -7.65 -12.17
N ALA A 37 10.78 -8.22 -13.36
CA ALA A 37 11.25 -9.59 -13.48
C ALA A 37 12.68 -9.76 -12.89
N GLN A 38 13.50 -8.73 -12.97
CA GLN A 38 14.88 -8.72 -12.47
C GLN A 38 14.96 -8.38 -10.98
N ASN A 39 13.98 -7.64 -10.46
CA ASN A 39 13.89 -7.28 -9.05
C ASN A 39 12.44 -7.43 -8.56
N GLN A 40 12.14 -8.59 -7.98
CA GLN A 40 10.79 -8.93 -7.54
C GLN A 40 10.40 -8.28 -6.21
N ASP A 41 11.38 -7.88 -5.42
CA ASP A 41 11.17 -7.22 -4.14
C ASP A 41 12.09 -6.00 -3.96
N PRO A 42 11.81 -4.90 -4.67
CA PRO A 42 12.62 -3.70 -4.59
C PRO A 42 12.54 -2.99 -3.23
N SER A 43 11.57 -3.34 -2.36
CA SER A 43 11.47 -2.78 -1.01
C SER A 43 12.71 -3.08 -0.17
N LEU A 44 13.45 -4.14 -0.47
CA LEU A 44 14.70 -4.48 0.21
C LEU A 44 15.80 -3.42 0.04
N GLN A 45 15.63 -2.50 -0.92
CA GLN A 45 16.54 -1.36 -1.14
C GLN A 45 16.16 -0.13 -0.31
N ILE A 46 15.00 -0.14 0.38
CA ILE A 46 14.54 0.97 1.20
C ILE A 46 15.27 0.94 2.54
N ALA A 47 15.93 2.05 2.87
CA ALA A 47 16.65 2.15 4.14
C ALA A 47 15.69 2.03 5.34
N GLY A 48 16.01 1.13 6.28
CA GLY A 48 15.20 0.89 7.47
C GLY A 48 14.04 -0.09 7.28
N ILE A 49 13.93 -0.77 6.13
CA ILE A 49 12.94 -1.83 5.92
C ILE A 49 13.19 -3.00 6.88
N VAL A 50 12.14 -3.47 7.51
CA VAL A 50 12.13 -4.69 8.33
C VAL A 50 11.35 -5.75 7.58
N THR A 51 11.89 -6.96 7.48
CA THR A 51 11.24 -8.07 6.79
C THR A 51 11.15 -9.32 7.66
N GLN A 52 10.04 -10.04 7.54
CA GLN A 52 9.85 -11.34 8.17
C GLN A 52 8.96 -12.22 7.29
N LYS A 53 9.31 -13.49 7.15
CA LYS A 53 8.49 -14.46 6.44
C LYS A 53 7.37 -14.96 7.35
N TYR A 54 6.14 -14.97 6.85
CA TYR A 54 4.98 -15.54 7.50
C TYR A 54 4.33 -16.58 6.60
N ALA A 55 3.81 -17.66 7.20
CA ALA A 55 2.88 -18.54 6.53
C ALA A 55 1.51 -17.88 6.45
N GLY A 56 0.88 -17.95 5.29
CA GLY A 56 -0.49 -17.44 5.08
C GLY A 56 -1.58 -18.38 5.61
N GLY A 57 -2.83 -17.89 5.61
CA GLY A 57 -4.03 -18.70 5.87
C GLY A 57 -4.27 -19.12 7.31
N LYS A 58 -3.57 -18.55 8.29
CA LYS A 58 -3.77 -18.89 9.71
C LYS A 58 -4.82 -17.98 10.34
N HIS A 59 -6.09 -18.36 10.21
CA HIS A 59 -7.19 -17.61 10.80
C HIS A 59 -7.43 -17.95 12.28
N VAL A 60 -7.82 -16.93 13.04
CA VAL A 60 -8.33 -17.03 14.40
C VAL A 60 -9.79 -16.56 14.44
N THR A 61 -10.53 -16.94 15.48
CA THR A 61 -11.91 -16.47 15.67
C THR A 61 -11.94 -15.00 16.13
N PRO A 62 -13.04 -14.27 15.90
CA PRO A 62 -13.14 -12.83 16.20
C PRO A 62 -12.93 -12.46 17.68
N ASP A 63 -13.14 -13.40 18.60
CA ASP A 63 -12.93 -13.24 20.05
C ASP A 63 -11.45 -13.37 20.46
N LYS A 64 -10.57 -13.84 19.57
CA LYS A 64 -9.15 -14.07 19.86
C LYS A 64 -8.32 -12.82 19.54
N GLN A 65 -7.47 -12.46 20.49
CA GLN A 65 -6.37 -11.54 20.26
C GLN A 65 -5.10 -12.32 19.98
N VAL A 66 -4.33 -11.87 19.01
CA VAL A 66 -3.03 -12.45 18.64
C VAL A 66 -1.91 -11.67 19.33
N ALA A 67 -1.06 -12.37 20.08
CA ALA A 67 0.14 -11.79 20.63
C ALA A 67 1.20 -11.62 19.53
N TYR A 68 1.17 -10.50 18.83
CA TYR A 68 2.12 -10.19 17.78
C TYR A 68 3.48 -9.80 18.36
N THR A 69 4.56 -10.18 17.67
CA THR A 69 5.94 -9.84 18.02
C THR A 69 6.37 -8.46 17.52
N HIS A 70 5.58 -7.86 16.62
CA HIS A 70 5.81 -6.53 16.05
C HIS A 70 4.60 -5.63 16.27
N SER A 71 4.86 -4.35 16.46
CA SER A 71 3.84 -3.32 16.67
C SER A 71 4.11 -2.12 15.74
N PRO A 72 3.22 -1.82 14.79
CA PRO A 72 2.09 -2.62 14.33
C PRO A 72 2.50 -3.98 13.73
N PRO A 73 1.62 -5.00 13.74
CA PRO A 73 1.92 -6.28 13.12
C PRO A 73 1.89 -6.18 11.59
N PHE A 74 2.72 -6.99 10.93
CA PHE A 74 2.79 -7.02 9.47
C PHE A 74 2.73 -8.43 8.88
N GLY A 75 2.10 -9.35 9.59
CA GLY A 75 1.83 -10.73 9.18
C GLY A 75 1.57 -11.65 10.36
N GLY A 76 1.32 -12.92 10.09
CA GLY A 76 1.04 -13.94 11.10
C GLY A 76 -0.44 -14.32 11.18
N ALA A 77 -0.85 -14.92 12.29
CA ALA A 77 -2.24 -15.29 12.51
C ALA A 77 -3.15 -14.05 12.55
N HIS A 78 -4.35 -14.15 12.00
CA HIS A 78 -5.26 -13.01 11.85
C HIS A 78 -6.73 -13.45 11.83
N ASP A 79 -7.65 -12.49 11.92
CA ASP A 79 -9.10 -12.75 11.87
C ASP A 79 -9.52 -13.25 10.48
N GLY A 80 -10.58 -14.07 10.39
CA GLY A 80 -11.18 -14.47 9.12
C GLY A 80 -11.86 -13.33 8.36
N TYR A 81 -12.09 -12.18 9.00
CA TYR A 81 -12.64 -10.97 8.37
C TYR A 81 -11.54 -9.93 8.20
N TRP A 82 -11.46 -9.29 7.02
CA TRP A 82 -10.50 -8.23 6.73
C TRP A 82 -11.10 -6.84 6.93
N ALA A 83 -10.26 -5.86 7.22
CA ALA A 83 -10.61 -4.46 7.18
C ALA A 83 -10.70 -3.99 5.71
N ALA A 84 -11.65 -3.10 5.39
CA ALA A 84 -11.75 -2.53 4.05
C ALA A 84 -10.44 -1.81 3.68
N CYS A 85 -9.89 -2.15 2.50
CA CYS A 85 -8.60 -1.65 2.01
C CYS A 85 -8.69 -1.11 0.58
N ASN A 86 -9.79 -0.45 0.26
CA ASN A 86 -10.06 0.19 -1.02
C ASN A 86 -9.93 1.73 -0.93
N GLY A 87 -8.88 2.20 -0.28
CA GLY A 87 -8.63 3.62 -0.07
C GLY A 87 -9.31 4.19 1.18
N VAL A 88 -9.56 3.36 2.18
CA VAL A 88 -10.26 3.79 3.39
C VAL A 88 -9.28 4.42 4.38
N VAL A 89 -9.62 5.63 4.82
CA VAL A 89 -8.99 6.30 5.96
C VAL A 89 -9.92 6.15 7.16
N TYR A 90 -9.57 5.27 8.09
CA TYR A 90 -10.36 5.02 9.29
C TYR A 90 -10.18 6.16 10.29
N PRO A 91 -11.25 6.71 10.86
CA PRO A 91 -11.16 7.78 11.86
C PRO A 91 -10.74 7.27 13.26
N THR A 92 -10.86 5.98 13.49
CA THR A 92 -10.54 5.32 14.77
C THR A 92 -9.63 4.11 14.54
N ALA A 93 -8.94 3.67 15.60
CA ALA A 93 -8.12 2.48 15.55
C ALA A 93 -8.94 1.24 15.12
N VAL A 94 -8.38 0.45 14.25
CA VAL A 94 -8.96 -0.80 13.75
C VAL A 94 -8.22 -1.97 14.39
N ARG A 95 -8.94 -3.03 14.68
CA ARG A 95 -8.36 -4.25 15.24
C ARG A 95 -7.25 -4.79 14.35
N SER A 96 -6.08 -5.04 14.93
CA SER A 96 -4.88 -5.44 14.18
C SER A 96 -5.09 -6.72 13.38
N GLU A 97 -5.82 -7.69 13.92
CA GLU A 97 -6.09 -8.96 13.24
C GLU A 97 -6.86 -8.79 11.93
N ASN A 98 -7.79 -7.81 11.86
CA ASN A 98 -8.52 -7.51 10.63
C ASN A 98 -7.62 -6.80 9.60
N LEU A 99 -6.72 -5.94 10.05
CA LEU A 99 -5.75 -5.26 9.19
C LEU A 99 -4.69 -6.24 8.66
N VAL A 100 -4.19 -7.16 9.50
CA VAL A 100 -3.25 -8.20 9.08
C VAL A 100 -3.85 -9.09 7.99
N HIS A 101 -5.16 -9.40 8.05
CA HIS A 101 -5.84 -10.10 6.97
C HIS A 101 -5.82 -9.28 5.67
N SER A 102 -6.07 -7.96 5.75
CA SER A 102 -5.95 -7.10 4.56
C SER A 102 -4.55 -7.12 3.96
N LEU A 103 -3.49 -7.19 4.80
CA LEU A 103 -2.11 -7.33 4.33
C LEU A 103 -1.88 -8.65 3.60
N GLU A 104 -2.47 -9.77 4.07
CA GLU A 104 -2.38 -11.06 3.38
C GLU A 104 -2.98 -10.98 1.97
N HIS A 105 -4.06 -10.23 1.81
CA HIS A 105 -4.66 -9.92 0.50
C HIS A 105 -3.91 -8.86 -0.29
N GLY A 106 -2.75 -8.42 0.19
CA GLY A 106 -1.82 -7.54 -0.51
C GLY A 106 -2.06 -6.04 -0.31
N ALA A 107 -2.80 -5.66 0.71
CA ALA A 107 -2.93 -4.26 1.05
C ALA A 107 -1.63 -3.68 1.63
N VAL A 108 -1.50 -2.36 1.50
CA VAL A 108 -0.57 -1.54 2.27
C VAL A 108 -1.38 -0.82 3.35
N TRP A 109 -0.99 -1.00 4.59
CA TRP A 109 -1.55 -0.30 5.74
C TRP A 109 -0.60 0.78 6.20
N ILE A 110 -1.08 2.03 6.24
CA ILE A 110 -0.40 3.16 6.88
C ILE A 110 -0.99 3.34 8.28
N ALA A 111 -0.22 2.98 9.30
CA ALA A 111 -0.53 3.28 10.69
C ALA A 111 0.13 4.61 11.07
N TYR A 112 -0.57 5.47 11.81
CA TYR A 112 -0.02 6.71 12.30
C TYR A 112 -0.26 6.88 13.81
N ASN A 113 0.66 7.55 14.50
CA ASN A 113 0.50 7.91 15.89
C ASN A 113 -0.39 9.16 16.00
N PRO A 114 -1.61 9.07 16.57
CA PRO A 114 -2.52 10.20 16.64
C PRO A 114 -2.04 11.34 17.58
N ASP A 115 -1.09 11.05 18.49
CA ASP A 115 -0.49 12.07 19.36
C ASP A 115 0.59 12.89 18.64
N GLN A 116 1.10 12.41 17.51
CA GLN A 116 2.18 13.04 16.75
C GLN A 116 1.74 13.53 15.35
N VAL A 117 0.66 12.96 14.79
CA VAL A 117 0.21 13.24 13.43
C VAL A 117 -1.23 13.73 13.45
N SER A 118 -1.42 15.01 13.13
CA SER A 118 -2.73 15.69 13.10
C SER A 118 -2.75 16.80 12.04
N GLY A 119 -3.89 17.45 11.81
CA GLY A 119 -4.03 18.60 10.92
C GLY A 119 -3.50 18.34 9.51
N ASP A 120 -2.62 19.22 9.01
CA ASP A 120 -2.07 19.16 7.65
C ASP A 120 -1.21 17.91 7.43
N ALA A 121 -0.48 17.44 8.45
CA ALA A 121 0.30 16.22 8.40
C ALA A 121 -0.61 14.99 8.17
N LEU A 122 -1.72 14.90 8.91
CA LEU A 122 -2.71 13.84 8.70
C LEU A 122 -3.35 13.94 7.31
N SER A 123 -3.69 15.14 6.86
CA SER A 123 -4.22 15.37 5.50
C SER A 123 -3.24 14.94 4.41
N THR A 124 -1.95 15.16 4.62
CA THR A 124 -0.89 14.75 3.67
C THR A 124 -0.83 13.22 3.53
N LEU A 125 -0.89 12.47 4.62
CA LEU A 125 -0.95 11.01 4.58
C LEU A 125 -2.26 10.50 3.98
N SER A 126 -3.40 11.09 4.36
CA SER A 126 -4.72 10.68 3.88
C SER A 126 -4.82 10.76 2.36
N LYS A 127 -4.24 11.79 1.73
CA LYS A 127 -4.20 11.96 0.27
C LYS A 127 -3.45 10.83 -0.47
N LYS A 128 -2.55 10.12 0.23
CA LYS A 128 -1.84 8.97 -0.35
C LYS A 128 -2.68 7.70 -0.35
N VAL A 129 -3.76 7.69 0.42
CA VAL A 129 -4.61 6.50 0.67
C VAL A 129 -6.01 6.66 0.08
N ASP A 130 -6.61 7.84 0.22
CA ASP A 130 -8.01 8.09 -0.11
C ASP A 130 -8.34 7.68 -1.55
N GLY A 131 -9.29 6.76 -1.71
CA GLY A 131 -9.71 6.18 -2.99
C GLY A 131 -8.70 5.23 -3.65
N GLU A 132 -7.52 5.01 -3.09
CA GLU A 132 -6.50 4.15 -3.67
C GLU A 132 -6.73 2.68 -3.33
N ARG A 133 -6.89 1.84 -4.36
CA ARG A 133 -7.12 0.40 -4.18
C ARG A 133 -5.94 -0.26 -3.47
N TYR A 134 -6.26 -1.18 -2.56
CA TYR A 134 -5.30 -1.91 -1.71
C TYR A 134 -4.48 -1.01 -0.78
N MET A 135 -5.07 0.14 -0.44
CA MET A 135 -4.55 1.02 0.58
C MET A 135 -5.54 1.15 1.73
N VAL A 136 -5.02 1.23 2.93
CA VAL A 136 -5.80 1.49 4.14
C VAL A 136 -4.97 2.31 5.11
N MET A 137 -5.61 3.21 5.85
CA MET A 137 -4.95 4.01 6.87
C MET A 137 -5.79 4.02 8.15
N SER A 138 -5.12 3.95 9.29
CA SER A 138 -5.78 4.07 10.59
C SER A 138 -4.87 4.68 11.64
N PRO A 139 -5.41 5.35 12.68
CA PRO A 139 -4.63 5.65 13.86
C PRO A 139 -4.18 4.35 14.54
N TYR A 140 -3.01 4.43 15.17
CA TYR A 140 -2.44 3.36 16.00
C TYR A 140 -1.91 3.99 17.29
N PRO A 141 -2.73 4.11 18.34
CA PRO A 141 -2.33 4.69 19.61
C PRO A 141 -1.13 3.95 20.20
N GLY A 142 -0.16 4.70 20.71
CA GLY A 142 1.06 4.14 21.28
C GLY A 142 2.11 3.68 20.25
N LEU A 143 1.94 4.03 18.97
CA LEU A 143 2.97 3.80 17.97
C LEU A 143 4.26 4.55 18.36
N ASP A 144 5.39 3.86 18.30
CA ASP A 144 6.73 4.36 18.67
C ASP A 144 7.38 5.27 17.62
N SER A 145 6.67 5.58 16.54
CA SER A 145 7.08 6.49 15.47
C SER A 145 5.87 7.29 14.97
N PRO A 146 6.04 8.44 14.31
CA PRO A 146 4.94 9.18 13.72
C PRO A 146 4.14 8.34 12.71
N VAL A 147 4.83 7.59 11.86
CA VAL A 147 4.22 6.78 10.79
C VAL A 147 4.89 5.42 10.69
N SER A 148 4.10 4.40 10.47
CA SER A 148 4.55 3.05 10.15
C SER A 148 3.76 2.50 8.96
N LEU A 149 4.45 1.95 7.98
CA LEU A 149 3.86 1.30 6.80
C LEU A 149 4.03 -0.21 6.93
N GLN A 150 2.97 -0.95 6.64
CA GLN A 150 2.96 -2.40 6.66
C GLN A 150 2.45 -2.94 5.32
N SER A 151 3.06 -4.03 4.87
CA SER A 151 2.50 -4.98 3.92
C SER A 151 2.88 -6.37 4.40
N TRP A 152 2.29 -7.42 3.85
CA TRP A 152 2.60 -8.79 4.32
C TRP A 152 4.10 -9.08 4.30
N GLY A 153 4.65 -9.35 5.47
CA GLY A 153 6.07 -9.64 5.66
C GLY A 153 7.02 -8.44 5.63
N HIS A 154 6.51 -7.19 5.59
CA HIS A 154 7.36 -6.00 5.48
C HIS A 154 6.81 -4.85 6.33
N GLN A 155 7.71 -4.13 6.98
CA GLN A 155 7.41 -2.94 7.76
C GLN A 155 8.47 -1.87 7.54
N LEU A 156 8.03 -0.62 7.50
CA LEU A 156 8.90 0.56 7.50
C LEU A 156 8.35 1.60 8.47
N LYS A 157 9.16 2.04 9.42
CA LYS A 157 8.84 3.17 10.30
C LYS A 157 9.58 4.41 9.85
N VAL A 158 8.90 5.54 9.81
CA VAL A 158 9.47 6.81 9.37
C VAL A 158 9.15 7.95 10.35
N PRO A 159 10.08 8.91 10.52
CA PRO A 159 9.95 9.98 11.50
C PRO A 159 9.09 11.17 11.02
N ASP A 160 8.72 11.22 9.74
CA ASP A 160 8.01 12.35 9.14
C ASP A 160 7.03 11.90 8.06
N VAL A 161 5.90 12.60 7.94
CA VAL A 161 4.86 12.33 6.93
C VAL A 161 5.30 12.67 5.49
N ASN A 162 6.35 13.47 5.34
CA ASN A 162 6.96 13.84 4.07
C ASN A 162 8.19 12.99 3.72
N ASP A 163 8.50 11.96 4.51
CA ASP A 163 9.63 11.08 4.24
C ASP A 163 9.44 10.39 2.87
N PRO A 164 10.39 10.53 1.93
CA PRO A 164 10.26 9.99 0.58
C PRO A 164 10.13 8.46 0.55
N ARG A 165 10.61 7.77 1.60
CA ARG A 165 10.49 6.31 1.73
C ARG A 165 9.04 5.84 1.84
N ILE A 166 8.09 6.73 2.18
CA ILE A 166 6.65 6.41 2.15
C ILE A 166 6.24 6.04 0.72
N ASP A 167 6.57 6.88 -0.26
CA ASP A 167 6.22 6.65 -1.66
C ASP A 167 7.02 5.49 -2.26
N GLU A 168 8.28 5.32 -1.86
CA GLU A 168 9.10 4.17 -2.22
C GLU A 168 8.48 2.85 -1.74
N PHE A 169 8.00 2.79 -0.49
CA PHE A 169 7.33 1.62 0.08
C PHE A 169 6.02 1.32 -0.67
N ILE A 170 5.16 2.31 -0.87
CA ILE A 170 3.90 2.18 -1.60
C ILE A 170 4.18 1.66 -3.02
N SER A 171 5.12 2.26 -3.74
CA SER A 171 5.51 1.84 -5.09
C SER A 171 6.00 0.40 -5.13
N SER A 172 6.80 -0.02 -4.15
CA SER A 172 7.36 -1.37 -4.08
C SER A 172 6.31 -2.46 -3.83
N ARG A 173 5.13 -2.10 -3.28
CA ARG A 173 4.08 -3.06 -2.90
C ARG A 173 2.92 -3.11 -3.87
N ARG A 174 2.58 -1.98 -4.50
CA ARG A 174 1.39 -1.82 -5.34
C ARG A 174 1.32 -2.78 -6.54
N LEU A 175 2.45 -3.15 -7.12
CA LEU A 175 2.51 -4.00 -8.32
C LEU A 175 2.65 -5.50 -8.06
N ARG A 176 3.04 -5.92 -6.87
CA ARG A 176 3.12 -7.34 -6.51
C ARG A 176 1.75 -8.01 -6.59
N LEU A 177 0.72 -7.26 -6.30
CA LEU A 177 -0.67 -7.69 -6.35
C LEU A 177 -1.18 -7.95 -7.78
N VAL A 178 -0.84 -7.07 -8.73
CA VAL A 178 -1.23 -7.23 -10.13
C VAL A 178 -0.63 -8.50 -10.74
N ARG A 179 0.56 -8.90 -10.29
CA ARG A 179 1.22 -10.12 -10.77
C ARG A 179 0.59 -11.38 -10.21
N PHE A 180 0.19 -11.38 -8.93
CA PHE A 180 -0.53 -12.50 -8.33
C PHE A 180 -1.87 -12.75 -9.01
N LEU A 181 -2.65 -11.70 -9.29
CA LEU A 181 -3.92 -11.80 -10.01
C LEU A 181 -3.76 -12.28 -11.46
N ARG A 182 -2.67 -11.92 -12.16
CA ARG A 182 -2.39 -12.46 -13.50
C ARG A 182 -2.04 -13.95 -13.48
N THR A 183 -1.30 -14.40 -12.47
CA THR A 183 -0.93 -15.83 -12.35
C THR A 183 -2.14 -16.70 -11.99
N THR A 184 -3.05 -16.21 -11.15
CA THR A 184 -4.29 -16.91 -10.83
C THR A 184 -5.29 -16.89 -11.98
N ALA A 185 -5.37 -15.81 -12.77
CA ALA A 185 -6.21 -15.76 -13.97
C ALA A 185 -5.76 -16.75 -15.05
N VAL A 186 -4.45 -16.86 -15.30
CA VAL A 186 -3.88 -17.85 -16.24
C VAL A 186 -4.16 -19.28 -15.78
N HIS A 187 -4.16 -19.56 -14.47
CA HIS A 187 -4.52 -20.88 -13.95
C HIS A 187 -6.01 -21.20 -14.06
N ALA A 188 -6.88 -20.20 -13.96
CA ALA A 188 -8.32 -20.37 -14.14
C ALA A 188 -8.68 -20.67 -15.61
N ASP A 189 -7.99 -20.05 -16.58
CA ASP A 189 -8.23 -20.32 -18.01
C ASP A 189 -7.86 -21.75 -18.41
N HIS A 190 -6.81 -22.34 -17.82
CA HIS A 190 -6.46 -23.76 -18.07
C HIS A 190 -7.46 -24.76 -17.48
N LEU A 191 -8.17 -24.40 -16.40
CA LEU A 191 -9.21 -25.26 -15.82
C LEU A 191 -10.52 -25.19 -16.61
N PHE A 192 -10.80 -24.06 -17.28
CA PHE A 192 -12.00 -23.92 -18.13
C PHE A 192 -11.88 -24.62 -19.48
N ASP A 193 -10.67 -24.79 -20.02
CA ASP A 193 -10.45 -25.46 -21.33
C ASP A 193 -10.49 -26.99 -21.22
N ALA A 194 -10.16 -27.55 -20.04
CA ALA A 194 -10.22 -29.01 -19.81
C ALA A 194 -11.67 -29.56 -19.79
N GLY A 195 -12.69 -28.73 -19.60
CA GLY A 195 -14.11 -29.13 -19.53
C GLY A 195 -14.83 -29.20 -20.86
N ARG A 196 -14.22 -28.80 -21.99
CA ARG A 196 -14.89 -28.68 -23.31
C ARG A 196 -14.60 -29.83 -24.29
N ARG A 197 -14.02 -30.93 -23.88
CA ARG A 197 -13.90 -32.11 -24.74
C ARG A 197 -15.20 -32.88 -24.72
N ARG A 198 -16.05 -32.69 -25.75
CA ARG A 198 -17.21 -33.52 -26.01
C ARG A 198 -16.77 -34.95 -26.31
N PRO A 199 -17.41 -36.00 -25.77
CA PRO A 199 -17.15 -37.38 -26.19
C PRO A 199 -17.58 -37.55 -27.65
N ARG A 200 -16.72 -38.18 -28.48
CA ARG A 200 -17.07 -38.62 -29.82
C ARG A 200 -18.09 -39.75 -29.68
N GLN A 201 -19.25 -39.57 -30.27
CA GLN A 201 -20.20 -40.64 -30.46
C GLN A 201 -19.63 -41.58 -31.56
N SER A 202 -19.45 -42.84 -31.23
CA SER A 202 -19.28 -43.94 -32.14
C SER A 202 -20.63 -44.54 -32.49
#